data_3d126b336f82ecb1bfc7ca03331b4892
#
_entry.id   3d126b336f82ecb1bfc7ca03331b4892
#
_cell.length_a   1.000
_cell.length_b   1.000
_cell.length_c   1.000
_cell.angle_alpha   90.00
_cell.angle_beta   90.00
_cell.angle_gamma   90.00
#
_symmetry.space_group_name_H-M   'P 1'
#
loop_
_entity.id
_entity.type
_entity.pdbx_description
1 polymer ?
#
loop_
_entity_poly.entity_id
_entity_poly.type
_entity_poly.pdbx_seq_one_letter_code
_entity_poly.pdbx_strand_id
1 'polypeptide(L)'
;ALMQDGKALQAGTSHFLGQNFAKAFDVKYVSKEGKQEYVWASSWGVSTRLMGALIMTHSDDNGLVLPPNLAPIQVVIVPIYKGAEQLEKVRSHIQPLIEELKKHNISVKFDDRDTQSPGFKFHEYELKGVPVRLAVGQRDIEHNTFEVARRDTLTKETVAGGQIVAHIQQLLEDIQANIYNKALQYRNTHITEVNSYDEF
;
A
#
# COMPACT_ATOMS: atom_id res chain seq x y z
N ALA A 1 7.61 13.81 -6.21
CA ALA A 1 6.62 12.90 -6.81
C ALA A 1 5.80 13.67 -7.85
N LEU A 2 5.43 13.00 -8.93
CA LEU A 2 4.49 13.55 -9.92
C LEU A 2 3.07 13.06 -9.56
N MET A 3 2.16 14.02 -9.35
CA MET A 3 0.76 13.75 -9.04
C MET A 3 -0.04 13.52 -10.34
N GLN A 4 -1.23 12.91 -10.22
CA GLN A 4 -2.07 12.57 -11.39
C GLN A 4 -2.59 13.81 -12.16
N ASP A 5 -2.57 14.99 -11.54
CA ASP A 5 -2.90 16.26 -12.19
C ASP A 5 -1.71 16.90 -12.95
N GLY A 6 -0.60 16.18 -13.07
CA GLY A 6 0.62 16.63 -13.74
C GLY A 6 1.50 17.59 -12.93
N LYS A 7 1.14 17.89 -11.69
CA LYS A 7 1.95 18.76 -10.84
C LYS A 7 2.97 17.98 -10.03
N ALA A 8 4.13 18.59 -9.80
CA ALA A 8 5.18 18.02 -8.96
C ALA A 8 4.97 18.37 -7.49
N LEU A 9 5.15 17.39 -6.62
CA LEU A 9 5.14 17.55 -5.18
C LEU A 9 6.52 17.22 -4.60
N GLN A 10 7.06 18.10 -3.77
CA GLN A 10 8.30 17.84 -3.02
C GLN A 10 8.05 16.72 -2.00
N ALA A 11 8.64 15.56 -2.23
CA ALA A 11 8.48 14.39 -1.37
C ALA A 11 9.49 14.35 -0.21
N GLY A 12 10.69 14.85 -0.44
CA GLY A 12 11.74 14.89 0.58
C GLY A 12 12.89 15.81 0.15
N THR A 13 13.79 16.06 1.07
CA THR A 13 14.97 16.90 0.83
C THR A 13 16.21 16.20 1.37
N SER A 14 17.29 16.30 0.63
CA SER A 14 18.64 15.89 1.06
C SER A 14 19.59 17.08 0.93
N HIS A 15 20.32 17.37 1.99
CA HIS A 15 21.27 18.46 2.05
C HIS A 15 22.67 17.93 2.35
N PHE A 16 23.64 18.35 1.56
CA PHE A 16 25.04 18.25 1.93
C PHE A 16 25.44 19.58 2.59
N LEU A 17 25.55 19.57 3.92
CA LEU A 17 25.81 20.77 4.71
C LEU A 17 27.30 21.09 4.81
N GLY A 18 28.18 20.18 4.39
CA GLY A 18 29.64 20.35 4.52
C GLY A 18 30.05 20.59 5.96
N GLN A 19 30.90 21.58 6.18
CA GLN A 19 31.38 22.02 7.50
C GLN A 19 30.75 23.34 7.95
N ASN A 20 29.76 23.89 7.24
CA ASN A 20 29.25 25.24 7.49
C ASN A 20 28.71 25.38 8.91
N PHE A 21 27.82 24.49 9.32
CA PHE A 21 27.25 24.50 10.68
C PHE A 21 28.26 24.06 11.73
N ALA A 22 29.15 23.14 11.40
CA ALA A 22 30.21 22.71 12.30
C ALA A 22 31.15 23.87 12.66
N LYS A 23 31.51 24.73 11.71
CA LYS A 23 32.30 25.94 11.93
C LYS A 23 31.53 26.98 12.75
N ALA A 24 30.24 27.20 12.42
CA ALA A 24 29.41 28.18 13.10
C ALA A 24 29.17 27.82 14.58
N PHE A 25 29.02 26.53 14.89
CA PHE A 25 28.76 26.03 16.25
C PHE A 25 30.01 25.44 16.95
N ASP A 26 31.19 25.55 16.32
CA ASP A 26 32.48 25.02 16.78
C ASP A 26 32.44 23.50 17.11
N VAL A 27 31.74 22.71 16.28
CA VAL A 27 31.61 21.26 16.45
C VAL A 27 32.82 20.57 15.81
N LYS A 28 33.67 20.01 16.64
CA LYS A 28 34.95 19.38 16.22
C LYS A 28 35.01 17.93 16.74
N TYR A 29 35.87 17.15 16.10
CA TYR A 29 36.30 15.84 16.56
C TYR A 29 37.83 15.74 16.51
N VAL A 30 38.38 14.77 17.23
CA VAL A 30 39.81 14.47 17.18
C VAL A 30 40.03 13.41 16.12
N SER A 31 40.82 13.75 15.09
CA SER A 31 41.17 12.82 14.01
C SER A 31 42.14 11.73 14.49
N LYS A 32 42.38 10.72 13.68
CA LYS A 32 43.33 9.63 13.99
C LYS A 32 44.74 10.14 14.23
N GLU A 33 45.10 11.27 13.65
CA GLU A 33 46.40 11.96 13.81
C GLU A 33 46.44 12.89 15.07
N GLY A 34 45.39 12.84 15.91
CA GLY A 34 45.32 13.65 17.12
C GLY A 34 44.99 15.13 16.88
N LYS A 35 44.57 15.52 15.66
CA LYS A 35 44.22 16.90 15.33
C LYS A 35 42.72 17.15 15.53
N GLN A 36 42.36 18.36 15.95
CA GLN A 36 41.00 18.80 15.96
C GLN A 36 40.54 19.22 14.56
N GLU A 37 39.48 18.60 14.06
CA GLU A 37 38.91 18.90 12.77
C GLU A 37 37.40 19.14 12.90
N TYR A 38 36.85 20.00 12.04
CA TYR A 38 35.39 20.22 11.98
C TYR A 38 34.69 19.02 11.36
N VAL A 39 33.55 18.65 11.92
CA VAL A 39 32.73 17.54 11.41
C VAL A 39 32.10 17.91 10.06
N TRP A 40 31.92 16.91 9.21
CA TRP A 40 31.12 17.00 8.01
C TRP A 40 29.70 16.56 8.34
N ALA A 41 28.71 17.25 7.77
CA ALA A 41 27.31 16.97 8.04
C ALA A 41 26.47 16.85 6.77
N SER A 42 25.51 15.97 6.80
CA SER A 42 24.40 15.87 5.85
C SER A 42 23.08 15.83 6.61
N SER A 43 22.02 16.22 5.95
CA SER A 43 20.66 16.23 6.54
C SER A 43 19.65 15.73 5.54
N TRP A 44 18.70 14.91 6.03
CA TRP A 44 17.54 14.48 5.25
C TRP A 44 16.26 14.84 5.99
N GLY A 45 15.26 15.28 5.22
CA GLY A 45 13.97 15.63 5.77
C GLY A 45 12.83 15.06 4.95
N VAL A 46 11.89 14.41 5.62
CA VAL A 46 10.58 14.02 5.09
C VAL A 46 9.52 14.45 6.09
N SER A 47 8.30 14.67 5.64
CA SER A 47 7.19 15.06 6.50
C SER A 47 5.93 14.26 6.18
N THR A 48 4.87 14.47 6.94
CA THR A 48 3.54 13.89 6.71
C THR A 48 2.95 14.25 5.33
N ARG A 49 3.56 15.20 4.59
CA ARG A 49 3.23 15.47 3.18
C ARG A 49 3.31 14.21 2.31
N LEU A 50 4.14 13.21 2.68
CA LEU A 50 4.21 11.93 1.97
C LEU A 50 2.88 11.19 1.96
N MET A 51 2.02 11.36 2.97
CA MET A 51 0.66 10.79 2.98
C MET A 51 -0.18 11.42 1.86
N GLY A 52 -0.12 12.75 1.72
CA GLY A 52 -0.75 13.46 0.61
C GLY A 52 -0.20 13.02 -0.74
N ALA A 53 1.12 12.87 -0.87
CA ALA A 53 1.75 12.38 -2.09
C ALA A 53 1.24 10.99 -2.49
N LEU A 54 1.12 10.07 -1.53
CA LEU A 54 0.58 8.73 -1.75
C LEU A 54 -0.85 8.78 -2.32
N ILE A 55 -1.72 9.58 -1.68
CA ILE A 55 -3.12 9.74 -2.10
C ILE A 55 -3.20 10.33 -3.52
N MET A 56 -2.50 11.45 -3.75
CA MET A 56 -2.58 12.19 -5.01
C MET A 56 -1.89 11.47 -6.19
N THR A 57 -1.02 10.51 -5.91
CA THR A 57 -0.34 9.71 -6.95
C THR A 57 -1.12 8.44 -7.31
N HIS A 58 -1.79 7.80 -6.36
CA HIS A 58 -2.30 6.43 -6.55
C HIS A 58 -3.82 6.28 -6.42
N SER A 59 -4.49 7.16 -5.68
CA SER A 59 -5.93 7.04 -5.42
C SER A 59 -6.77 7.37 -6.66
N ASP A 60 -8.02 6.92 -6.65
CA ASP A 60 -8.99 7.15 -7.71
C ASP A 60 -10.33 7.66 -7.14
N ASP A 61 -11.36 7.82 -7.99
CA ASP A 61 -12.68 8.31 -7.59
C ASP A 61 -13.43 7.37 -6.64
N ASN A 62 -12.99 6.12 -6.50
CA ASN A 62 -13.56 5.13 -5.57
C ASN A 62 -12.89 5.18 -4.18
N GLY A 63 -11.83 5.97 -4.02
CA GLY A 63 -11.14 6.15 -2.74
C GLY A 63 -9.64 5.88 -2.79
N LEU A 64 -9.06 5.48 -1.65
CA LEU A 64 -7.64 5.19 -1.54
C LEU A 64 -7.25 3.96 -2.36
N VAL A 65 -6.04 3.98 -2.93
CA VAL A 65 -5.35 2.82 -3.47
C VAL A 65 -4.02 2.69 -2.73
N LEU A 66 -3.98 1.78 -1.76
CA LEU A 66 -2.81 1.64 -0.90
C LEU A 66 -1.88 0.55 -1.42
N PRO A 67 -0.58 0.84 -1.52
CA PRO A 67 0.42 -0.20 -1.74
C PRO A 67 0.37 -1.23 -0.60
N PRO A 68 0.38 -2.54 -0.88
CA PRO A 68 0.31 -3.57 0.16
C PRO A 68 1.31 -3.40 1.29
N ASN A 69 2.53 -2.95 1.01
CA ASN A 69 3.56 -2.72 2.04
C ASN A 69 3.25 -1.58 3.02
N LEU A 70 2.28 -0.72 2.70
CA LEU A 70 1.84 0.39 3.55
C LEU A 70 0.42 0.21 4.09
N ALA A 71 -0.33 -0.76 3.56
CA ALA A 71 -1.71 -0.99 3.94
C ALA A 71 -1.81 -1.56 5.36
N PRO A 72 -2.52 -0.91 6.30
CA PRO A 72 -2.73 -1.45 7.65
C PRO A 72 -3.54 -2.76 7.63
N ILE A 73 -4.40 -2.92 6.63
CA ILE A 73 -5.16 -4.13 6.34
C ILE A 73 -4.84 -4.50 4.90
N GLN A 74 -4.17 -5.63 4.70
CA GLN A 74 -3.82 -6.09 3.36
C GLN A 74 -4.94 -6.92 2.75
N VAL A 75 -5.63 -7.69 3.57
CA VAL A 75 -6.75 -8.55 3.16
C VAL A 75 -7.94 -8.32 4.07
N VAL A 76 -9.09 -8.06 3.50
CA VAL A 76 -10.36 -8.06 4.23
C VAL A 76 -11.21 -9.23 3.77
N ILE A 77 -11.81 -9.95 4.71
CA ILE A 77 -12.76 -11.03 4.44
C ILE A 77 -14.16 -10.56 4.86
N VAL A 78 -15.07 -10.55 3.90
CA VAL A 78 -16.47 -10.16 4.12
C VAL A 78 -17.36 -11.39 3.93
N PRO A 79 -18.03 -11.85 5.00
CA PRO A 79 -18.95 -12.96 4.92
C PRO A 79 -20.26 -12.54 4.24
N ILE A 80 -20.79 -13.45 3.41
CA ILE A 80 -22.14 -13.31 2.81
C ILE A 80 -23.03 -14.37 3.45
N TYR A 81 -23.96 -13.95 4.30
CA TYR A 81 -24.76 -14.86 5.11
C TYR A 81 -26.18 -14.36 5.35
N LYS A 82 -27.06 -15.29 5.71
CA LYS A 82 -28.40 -15.04 6.22
C LYS A 82 -28.52 -15.69 7.60
N GLY A 83 -28.48 -14.88 8.65
CA GLY A 83 -28.62 -15.36 10.03
C GLY A 83 -27.33 -15.93 10.65
N ALA A 84 -27.37 -16.10 11.98
CA ALA A 84 -26.19 -16.42 12.79
C ALA A 84 -25.57 -17.80 12.48
N GLU A 85 -26.41 -18.80 12.14
CA GLU A 85 -25.91 -20.15 11.83
C GLU A 85 -24.99 -20.16 10.60
N GLN A 86 -25.38 -19.43 9.53
CA GLN A 86 -24.55 -19.34 8.34
C GLN A 86 -23.26 -18.55 8.60
N LEU A 87 -23.34 -17.51 9.40
CA LEU A 87 -22.15 -16.75 9.80
C LEU A 87 -21.13 -17.64 10.51
N GLU A 88 -21.60 -18.51 11.43
CA GLU A 88 -20.71 -19.41 12.16
C GLU A 88 -20.07 -20.46 11.24
N LYS A 89 -20.81 -20.96 10.24
CA LYS A 89 -20.25 -21.84 9.20
C LYS A 89 -19.15 -21.13 8.39
N VAL A 90 -19.37 -19.86 7.98
CA VAL A 90 -18.37 -19.06 7.29
C VAL A 90 -17.16 -18.86 8.20
N ARG A 91 -17.38 -18.45 9.46
CA ARG A 91 -16.31 -18.23 10.44
C ARG A 91 -15.41 -19.46 10.60
N SER A 92 -16.02 -20.62 10.82
CA SER A 92 -15.29 -21.88 10.96
C SER A 92 -14.52 -22.27 9.70
N HIS A 93 -15.07 -21.99 8.53
CA HIS A 93 -14.43 -22.27 7.25
C HIS A 93 -13.19 -21.39 6.99
N ILE A 94 -13.27 -20.11 7.34
CA ILE A 94 -12.18 -19.15 7.06
C ILE A 94 -11.12 -19.08 8.15
N GLN A 95 -11.36 -19.59 9.34
CA GLN A 95 -10.43 -19.50 10.46
C GLN A 95 -9.04 -20.07 10.11
N PRO A 96 -8.91 -21.26 9.49
CA PRO A 96 -7.61 -21.78 9.06
C PRO A 96 -6.90 -20.87 8.04
N LEU A 97 -7.65 -20.26 7.13
CA LEU A 97 -7.10 -19.32 6.16
C LEU A 97 -6.51 -18.08 6.85
N ILE A 98 -7.24 -17.51 7.81
CA ILE A 98 -6.78 -16.34 8.56
C ILE A 98 -5.48 -16.66 9.31
N GLU A 99 -5.42 -17.83 9.95
CA GLU A 99 -4.23 -18.26 10.69
C GLU A 99 -3.04 -18.45 9.76
N GLU A 100 -3.25 -19.05 8.60
CA GLU A 100 -2.17 -19.28 7.63
C GLU A 100 -1.67 -17.97 7.03
N LEU A 101 -2.55 -17.04 6.64
CA LEU A 101 -2.15 -15.72 6.15
C LEU A 101 -1.35 -14.94 7.21
N LYS A 102 -1.74 -15.01 8.48
CA LYS A 102 -0.98 -14.37 9.58
C LYS A 102 0.42 -14.96 9.75
N LYS A 103 0.62 -16.27 9.56
CA LYS A 103 1.96 -16.90 9.59
C LYS A 103 2.87 -16.33 8.50
N HIS A 104 2.29 -15.90 7.38
CA HIS A 104 2.99 -15.22 6.30
C HIS A 104 3.11 -13.69 6.50
N ASN A 105 2.84 -13.18 7.71
CA ASN A 105 2.85 -11.75 8.07
C ASN A 105 1.87 -10.90 7.25
N ILE A 106 0.78 -11.48 6.76
CA ILE A 106 -0.28 -10.77 6.04
C ILE A 106 -1.31 -10.29 7.06
N SER A 107 -1.59 -8.98 7.06
CA SER A 107 -2.60 -8.39 7.93
C SER A 107 -4.01 -8.65 7.38
N VAL A 108 -4.80 -9.40 8.16
CA VAL A 108 -6.14 -9.83 7.76
C VAL A 108 -7.18 -9.26 8.72
N LYS A 109 -8.26 -8.73 8.16
CA LYS A 109 -9.46 -8.35 8.89
C LYS A 109 -10.64 -9.20 8.45
N PHE A 110 -11.32 -9.83 9.39
CA PHE A 110 -12.64 -10.43 9.17
C PHE A 110 -13.72 -9.44 9.62
N ASP A 111 -14.62 -9.07 8.71
CA ASP A 111 -15.70 -8.12 9.01
C ASP A 111 -17.04 -8.85 9.13
N ASP A 112 -17.33 -9.30 10.31
CA ASP A 112 -18.56 -10.00 10.69
C ASP A 112 -19.66 -9.08 11.27
N ARG A 113 -19.51 -7.76 11.16
CA ARG A 113 -20.56 -6.80 11.60
C ARG A 113 -21.88 -7.14 10.92
N ASP A 114 -22.94 -7.26 11.71
CA ASP A 114 -24.29 -7.55 11.25
C ASP A 114 -25.11 -6.30 10.90
N THR A 115 -24.65 -5.13 11.32
CA THR A 115 -25.30 -3.84 11.13
C THR A 115 -25.17 -3.28 9.71
N GLN A 116 -24.32 -3.87 8.88
CA GLN A 116 -24.01 -3.38 7.53
C GLN A 116 -24.17 -4.48 6.48
N SER A 117 -24.74 -4.12 5.33
CA SER A 117 -24.85 -5.05 4.20
C SER A 117 -23.49 -5.38 3.58
N PRO A 118 -23.32 -6.53 2.92
CA PRO A 118 -22.08 -6.86 2.21
C PRO A 118 -21.65 -5.78 1.21
N GLY A 119 -22.60 -5.21 0.45
CA GLY A 119 -22.32 -4.15 -0.52
C GLY A 119 -21.77 -2.88 0.13
N PHE A 120 -22.31 -2.49 1.29
CA PHE A 120 -21.77 -1.37 2.06
C PHE A 120 -20.31 -1.64 2.51
N LYS A 121 -20.05 -2.84 3.04
CA LYS A 121 -18.70 -3.25 3.46
C LYS A 121 -17.72 -3.24 2.29
N PHE A 122 -18.14 -3.72 1.11
CA PHE A 122 -17.31 -3.70 -0.09
C PHE A 122 -16.87 -2.28 -0.43
N HIS A 123 -17.83 -1.36 -0.49
CA HIS A 123 -17.55 0.03 -0.78
C HIS A 123 -16.71 0.71 0.31
N GLU A 124 -16.98 0.41 1.59
CA GLU A 124 -16.17 0.94 2.71
C GLU A 124 -14.70 0.54 2.59
N TYR A 125 -14.40 -0.72 2.22
CA TYR A 125 -13.03 -1.18 2.07
C TYR A 125 -12.36 -0.74 0.76
N GLU A 126 -13.14 -0.52 -0.29
CA GLU A 126 -12.66 0.17 -1.50
C GLU A 126 -12.25 1.60 -1.16
N LEU A 127 -13.09 2.35 -0.45
CA LEU A 127 -12.80 3.72 0.00
C LEU A 127 -11.54 3.78 0.87
N LYS A 128 -11.35 2.79 1.76
CA LYS A 128 -10.17 2.66 2.63
C LYS A 128 -8.91 2.16 1.90
N GLY A 129 -9.01 1.77 0.65
CA GLY A 129 -7.88 1.32 -0.16
C GLY A 129 -7.30 -0.03 0.25
N VAL A 130 -8.11 -0.92 0.82
CA VAL A 130 -7.65 -2.27 1.19
C VAL A 130 -7.28 -3.04 -0.08
N PRO A 131 -6.03 -3.53 -0.22
CA PRO A 131 -5.53 -4.11 -1.46
C PRO A 131 -6.34 -5.30 -1.98
N VAL A 132 -6.72 -6.22 -1.09
CA VAL A 132 -7.43 -7.45 -1.44
C VAL A 132 -8.68 -7.62 -0.59
N ARG A 133 -9.82 -7.88 -1.23
CA ARG A 133 -11.07 -8.25 -0.58
C ARG A 133 -11.47 -9.67 -0.97
N LEU A 134 -11.74 -10.50 0.02
CA LEU A 134 -12.37 -11.80 -0.16
C LEU A 134 -13.85 -11.70 0.20
N ALA A 135 -14.72 -12.27 -0.63
CA ALA A 135 -16.11 -12.52 -0.28
C ALA A 135 -16.32 -14.02 -0.18
N VAL A 136 -17.02 -14.45 0.88
CA VAL A 136 -17.25 -15.87 1.17
C VAL A 136 -18.70 -16.06 1.63
N GLY A 137 -19.44 -16.84 0.88
CA GLY A 137 -20.81 -17.24 1.21
C GLY A 137 -21.00 -18.74 1.23
N GLN A 138 -22.23 -19.19 1.40
CA GLN A 138 -22.57 -20.62 1.48
C GLN A 138 -22.13 -21.40 0.24
N ARG A 139 -22.30 -20.83 -0.97
CA ARG A 139 -21.90 -21.46 -2.24
C ARG A 139 -20.38 -21.61 -2.34
N ASP A 140 -19.66 -20.64 -1.84
CA ASP A 140 -18.19 -20.65 -1.87
C ASP A 140 -17.65 -21.74 -0.95
N ILE A 141 -18.30 -21.95 0.22
CA ILE A 141 -17.98 -23.04 1.14
C ILE A 141 -18.22 -24.39 0.47
N GLU A 142 -19.38 -24.59 -0.17
CA GLU A 142 -19.76 -25.84 -0.83
C GLU A 142 -18.80 -26.22 -1.97
N HIS A 143 -18.30 -25.24 -2.70
CA HIS A 143 -17.35 -25.45 -3.81
C HIS A 143 -15.89 -25.31 -3.39
N ASN A 144 -15.62 -24.96 -2.13
CA ASN A 144 -14.30 -24.62 -1.61
C ASN A 144 -13.58 -23.59 -2.48
N THR A 145 -14.24 -22.46 -2.72
CA THR A 145 -13.76 -21.34 -3.52
C THR A 145 -13.86 -20.02 -2.75
N PHE A 146 -13.18 -18.97 -3.27
CA PHE A 146 -13.23 -17.62 -2.73
C PHE A 146 -13.37 -16.61 -3.88
N GLU A 147 -14.32 -15.66 -3.78
CA GLU A 147 -14.28 -14.50 -4.65
C GLU A 147 -13.18 -13.55 -4.15
N VAL A 148 -12.19 -13.29 -5.00
CA VAL A 148 -11.07 -12.38 -4.75
C VAL A 148 -11.27 -11.13 -5.59
N ALA A 149 -11.24 -9.96 -4.97
CA ALA A 149 -11.26 -8.67 -5.65
C ALA A 149 -10.02 -7.87 -5.29
N ARG A 150 -9.35 -7.30 -6.29
CA ARG A 150 -8.19 -6.44 -6.11
C ARG A 150 -8.55 -4.96 -6.30
N ARG A 151 -7.97 -4.11 -5.45
CA ARG A 151 -8.33 -2.69 -5.39
C ARG A 151 -7.76 -1.86 -6.54
N ASP A 152 -6.54 -2.16 -6.97
CA ASP A 152 -5.79 -1.33 -7.92
C ASP A 152 -6.30 -1.41 -9.38
N THR A 153 -7.01 -2.49 -9.73
CA THR A 153 -7.60 -2.71 -11.07
C THR A 153 -9.11 -2.91 -11.04
N LEU A 154 -9.71 -3.04 -9.85
CA LEU A 154 -11.14 -3.34 -9.63
C LEU A 154 -11.59 -4.66 -10.27
N THR A 155 -10.66 -5.55 -10.60
CA THR A 155 -10.96 -6.87 -11.14
C THR A 155 -11.33 -7.86 -10.06
N LYS A 156 -12.12 -8.87 -10.46
CA LYS A 156 -12.57 -9.95 -9.58
C LYS A 156 -12.31 -11.29 -10.25
N GLU A 157 -12.01 -12.28 -9.43
CA GLU A 157 -11.81 -13.66 -9.87
C GLU A 157 -12.27 -14.64 -8.80
N THR A 158 -12.44 -15.90 -9.17
CA THR A 158 -12.75 -16.98 -8.23
C THR A 158 -11.57 -17.91 -8.12
N VAL A 159 -11.11 -18.14 -6.89
CA VAL A 159 -9.91 -18.91 -6.59
C VAL A 159 -10.26 -20.13 -5.74
N ALA A 160 -9.69 -21.29 -6.07
CA ALA A 160 -9.88 -22.51 -5.32
C ALA A 160 -9.21 -22.44 -3.93
N GLY A 161 -9.86 -22.98 -2.90
CA GLY A 161 -9.39 -22.91 -1.52
C GLY A 161 -7.99 -23.48 -1.29
N GLY A 162 -7.61 -24.54 -2.00
CA GLY A 162 -6.27 -25.11 -1.90
C GLY A 162 -5.14 -24.21 -2.44
N GLN A 163 -5.46 -23.19 -3.21
CA GLN A 163 -4.49 -22.26 -3.82
C GLN A 163 -4.55 -20.85 -3.24
N ILE A 164 -5.54 -20.55 -2.41
CA ILE A 164 -5.87 -19.18 -1.98
C ILE A 164 -4.71 -18.47 -1.28
N VAL A 165 -3.96 -19.15 -0.42
CA VAL A 165 -2.85 -18.54 0.33
C VAL A 165 -1.73 -18.12 -0.61
N ALA A 166 -1.26 -19.04 -1.46
CA ALA A 166 -0.21 -18.74 -2.45
C ALA A 166 -0.66 -17.67 -3.44
N HIS A 167 -1.94 -17.72 -3.86
CA HIS A 167 -2.52 -16.72 -4.74
C HIS A 167 -2.52 -15.32 -4.09
N ILE A 168 -2.95 -15.19 -2.83
CA ILE A 168 -2.95 -13.89 -2.12
C ILE A 168 -1.52 -13.35 -1.97
N GLN A 169 -0.54 -14.19 -1.65
CA GLN A 169 0.86 -13.76 -1.55
C GLN A 169 1.34 -13.15 -2.87
N GLN A 170 1.16 -13.88 -3.97
CA GLN A 170 1.54 -13.41 -5.30
C GLN A 170 0.75 -12.15 -5.70
N LEU A 171 -0.55 -12.11 -5.41
CA LEU A 171 -1.41 -10.98 -5.73
C LEU A 171 -0.98 -9.68 -5.02
N LEU A 172 -0.57 -9.76 -3.76
CA LEU A 172 -0.05 -8.61 -3.02
C LEU A 172 1.26 -8.08 -3.63
N GLU A 173 2.16 -8.97 -4.06
CA GLU A 173 3.38 -8.59 -4.78
C GLU A 173 3.06 -7.94 -6.13
N ASP A 174 2.12 -8.51 -6.88
CA ASP A 174 1.68 -7.98 -8.17
C ASP A 174 1.02 -6.61 -8.03
N ILE A 175 0.18 -6.40 -7.00
CA ILE A 175 -0.44 -5.10 -6.70
C ILE A 175 0.65 -4.07 -6.38
N GLN A 176 1.62 -4.43 -5.53
CA GLN A 176 2.72 -3.54 -5.18
C GLN A 176 3.51 -3.11 -6.41
N ALA A 177 3.86 -4.06 -7.28
CA ALA A 177 4.57 -3.81 -8.52
C ALA A 177 3.74 -2.99 -9.51
N ASN A 178 2.45 -3.30 -9.66
CA ASN A 178 1.55 -2.60 -10.58
C ASN A 178 1.40 -1.12 -10.21
N ILE A 179 1.16 -0.81 -8.93
CA ILE A 179 1.02 0.56 -8.42
C ILE A 179 2.31 1.35 -8.69
N TYR A 180 3.48 0.75 -8.40
CA TYR A 180 4.78 1.37 -8.65
C TYR A 180 5.01 1.62 -10.15
N ASN A 181 4.81 0.60 -10.98
CA ASN A 181 5.07 0.69 -12.41
C ASN A 181 4.13 1.68 -13.11
N LYS A 182 2.86 1.74 -12.71
CA LYS A 182 1.89 2.73 -13.21
C LYS A 182 2.37 4.17 -12.94
N ALA A 183 2.81 4.46 -11.72
CA ALA A 183 3.32 5.78 -11.36
C ALA A 183 4.66 6.09 -12.06
N LEU A 184 5.55 5.09 -12.19
CA LEU A 184 6.81 5.22 -12.88
C LEU A 184 6.62 5.53 -14.37
N GLN A 185 5.72 4.78 -15.02
CA GLN A 185 5.38 4.99 -16.42
C GLN A 185 4.77 6.39 -16.64
N TYR A 186 3.82 6.78 -15.79
CA TYR A 186 3.22 8.10 -15.85
C TYR A 186 4.29 9.20 -15.74
N ARG A 187 5.18 9.11 -14.75
CA ARG A 187 6.31 10.04 -14.61
C ARG A 187 7.16 10.09 -15.87
N ASN A 188 7.56 8.94 -16.41
CA ASN A 188 8.49 8.87 -17.54
C ASN A 188 7.89 9.46 -18.83
N THR A 189 6.58 9.33 -19.02
CA THR A 189 5.86 9.92 -20.18
C THR A 189 5.64 11.43 -20.04
N HIS A 190 5.88 12.01 -18.86
CA HIS A 190 5.74 13.43 -18.59
C HIS A 190 7.11 14.14 -18.35
N ILE A 191 8.21 13.48 -18.69
CA ILE A 191 9.55 14.09 -18.68
C ILE A 191 9.91 14.45 -20.11
N THR A 192 10.24 15.72 -20.34
CA THR A 192 10.79 16.21 -21.59
C THR A 192 12.19 16.73 -21.31
N GLU A 193 13.17 16.22 -22.05
CA GLU A 193 14.54 16.76 -22.02
C GLU A 193 14.60 17.95 -22.96
N VAL A 194 15.15 19.06 -22.45
CA VAL A 194 15.31 20.32 -23.18
C VAL A 194 16.78 20.70 -23.10
N ASN A 195 17.43 20.85 -24.26
CA ASN A 195 18.88 21.11 -24.38
C ASN A 195 19.18 22.56 -24.72
N SER A 196 18.19 23.33 -25.12
CA SER A 196 18.34 24.76 -25.43
C SER A 196 17.16 25.56 -24.87
N TYR A 197 17.35 26.87 -24.76
CA TYR A 197 16.27 27.78 -24.32
C TYR A 197 15.13 27.86 -25.34
N ASP A 198 15.45 27.68 -26.63
CA ASP A 198 14.46 27.74 -27.73
C ASP A 198 13.57 26.49 -27.78
N GLU A 199 13.99 25.38 -27.15
CA GLU A 199 13.19 24.14 -27.03
C GLU A 199 12.23 24.19 -25.85
N PHE A 200 12.46 25.10 -24.89
CA PHE A 200 11.66 25.25 -23.67
C PHE A 200 10.39 26.05 -23.93
#